data_0c94eeb1f7d208b7260c7faad073dc01
#
_entry.id   0c94eeb1f7d208b7260c7faad073dc01
#
_cell.length_a   1.000
_cell.length_b   1.000
_cell.length_c   1.000
_cell.angle_alpha   90.00
_cell.angle_beta   90.00
_cell.angle_gamma   90.00
#
_symmetry.space_group_name_H-M   'P 1'
#
loop_
_entity.id
_entity.type
_entity.pdbx_description
1 polymer ?
#
loop_
_entity_poly.entity_id
_entity_poly.type
_entity_poly.pdbx_seq_one_letter_code
_entity_poly.pdbx_strand_id
1 'polypeptide(L)'
;MDRRFRSLVAVTTAFVFATILLGVATKSYGAGLACQARWPVCDGGILNLFPESFPSFFEWIHRAVAGVGGLFIVGTALEAWRRDVAPKIRNALLVGALLTPLQVVLGQQTVVNFTFPILTAHFWTAVTIFGAFAFALVASWADAIRTPHLKGAAVLALVLFPVQVLLTPPFISSYTPVLQTLQYAVLLVLVLSVITLVVVGRRTFPDAYQSAPVVAIVALVPTVYLGRHLLAGSTIHHLVYLLAGFVVFAALVGSAIGTWQRHPSPGGD
;
A
#
# COMPACT_ATOMS: atom_id res chain seq x y z
N MET A 1 -11.65 -21.35 5.32
CA MET A 1 -12.22 -20.28 4.46
C MET A 1 -12.24 -20.75 3.01
N ASP A 2 -13.34 -20.49 2.29
CA ASP A 2 -13.56 -20.91 0.90
C ASP A 2 -12.53 -20.26 -0.06
N ARG A 3 -12.07 -21.02 -1.08
CA ARG A 3 -11.12 -20.58 -2.09
C ARG A 3 -11.65 -19.38 -2.90
N ARG A 4 -12.96 -19.36 -3.21
CA ARG A 4 -13.58 -18.27 -3.96
C ARG A 4 -13.49 -16.94 -3.24
N PHE A 5 -13.74 -16.93 -1.93
CA PHE A 5 -13.64 -15.72 -1.13
C PHE A 5 -12.17 -15.24 -1.00
N ARG A 6 -11.23 -16.18 -0.80
CA ARG A 6 -9.79 -15.85 -0.80
C ARG A 6 -9.34 -15.20 -2.11
N SER A 7 -9.81 -15.74 -3.25
CA SER A 7 -9.53 -15.17 -4.57
C SER A 7 -10.16 -13.78 -4.75
N LEU A 8 -11.39 -13.57 -4.25
CA LEU A 8 -12.04 -12.26 -4.27
C LEU A 8 -11.23 -11.22 -3.50
N VAL A 9 -10.76 -11.54 -2.29
CA VAL A 9 -9.89 -10.66 -1.50
C VAL A 9 -8.58 -10.36 -2.26
N ALA A 10 -7.98 -11.36 -2.90
CA ALA A 10 -6.75 -11.18 -3.67
C ALA A 10 -6.95 -10.25 -4.87
N VAL A 11 -8.02 -10.47 -5.65
CA VAL A 11 -8.36 -9.60 -6.80
C VAL A 11 -8.64 -8.17 -6.35
N THR A 12 -9.40 -8.00 -5.26
CA THR A 12 -9.68 -6.66 -4.71
C THR A 12 -8.39 -5.97 -4.25
N THR A 13 -7.51 -6.70 -3.56
CA THR A 13 -6.20 -6.14 -3.16
C THR A 13 -5.37 -5.72 -4.37
N ALA A 14 -5.39 -6.49 -5.45
CA ALA A 14 -4.70 -6.14 -6.70
C ALA A 14 -5.31 -4.88 -7.36
N PHE A 15 -6.63 -4.71 -7.34
CA PHE A 15 -7.28 -3.47 -7.80
C PHE A 15 -6.88 -2.26 -6.96
N VAL A 16 -6.85 -2.40 -5.62
CA VAL A 16 -6.39 -1.32 -4.73
C VAL A 16 -4.94 -0.95 -5.03
N PHE A 17 -4.07 -1.94 -5.18
CA PHE A 17 -2.67 -1.75 -5.57
C PHE A 17 -2.54 -0.99 -6.89
N ALA A 18 -3.23 -1.45 -7.94
CA ALA A 18 -3.22 -0.83 -9.27
C ALA A 18 -3.76 0.61 -9.23
N THR A 19 -4.85 0.85 -8.48
CA THR A 19 -5.43 2.18 -8.30
C THR A 19 -4.44 3.15 -7.68
N ILE A 20 -3.70 2.73 -6.65
CA ILE A 20 -2.68 3.59 -6.01
C ILE A 20 -1.57 3.92 -7.00
N LEU A 21 -1.06 2.94 -7.74
CA LEU A 21 0.00 3.18 -8.72
C LEU A 21 -0.44 4.10 -9.86
N LEU A 22 -1.64 3.90 -10.37
CA LEU A 22 -2.21 4.79 -11.39
C LEU A 22 -2.40 6.21 -10.84
N GLY A 23 -2.85 6.38 -9.59
CA GLY A 23 -2.96 7.68 -8.97
C GLY A 23 -1.61 8.38 -8.77
N VAL A 24 -0.58 7.64 -8.38
CA VAL A 24 0.80 8.17 -8.31
C VAL A 24 1.30 8.57 -9.69
N ALA A 25 1.12 7.71 -10.69
CA ALA A 25 1.49 8.01 -12.07
C ALA A 25 0.76 9.25 -12.59
N THR A 26 -0.57 9.31 -12.43
CA THR A 26 -1.38 10.47 -12.80
C THR A 26 -0.83 11.77 -12.21
N LYS A 27 -0.54 11.77 -10.90
CA LYS A 27 0.03 12.95 -10.25
C LYS A 27 1.42 13.29 -10.78
N SER A 28 2.30 12.31 -10.91
CA SER A 28 3.71 12.52 -11.28
C SER A 28 3.90 12.98 -12.73
N TYR A 29 2.99 12.59 -13.63
CA TYR A 29 2.92 13.09 -15.00
C TYR A 29 2.21 14.43 -15.15
N GLY A 30 1.77 15.07 -14.03
CA GLY A 30 1.02 16.32 -14.07
C GLY A 30 -0.42 16.16 -14.59
N ALA A 31 -0.89 14.92 -14.75
CA ALA A 31 -2.20 14.62 -15.33
C ALA A 31 -3.37 14.89 -14.38
N GLY A 32 -3.11 15.07 -13.08
CA GLY A 32 -4.17 15.25 -12.08
C GLY A 32 -5.07 16.48 -12.26
N LEU A 33 -4.62 17.47 -13.07
CA LEU A 33 -5.42 18.65 -13.42
C LEU A 33 -5.82 18.65 -14.92
N ALA A 34 -5.48 17.61 -15.66
CA ALA A 34 -5.70 17.56 -17.12
C ALA A 34 -7.19 17.56 -17.48
N CYS A 35 -8.07 17.05 -16.63
CA CYS A 35 -9.52 17.08 -16.83
C CYS A 35 -10.17 18.44 -16.48
N GLN A 36 -9.39 19.54 -16.39
CA GLN A 36 -9.88 20.91 -16.21
C GLN A 36 -10.83 21.08 -15.01
N ALA A 37 -10.49 20.49 -13.88
CA ALA A 37 -11.32 20.46 -12.67
C ALA A 37 -12.70 19.80 -12.84
N ARG A 38 -12.98 19.12 -13.95
CA ARG A 38 -14.24 18.38 -14.15
C ARG A 38 -14.18 17.04 -13.42
N TRP A 39 -15.26 16.72 -12.74
CA TRP A 39 -15.45 15.46 -12.04
C TRP A 39 -16.94 15.10 -11.99
N PRO A 40 -17.36 13.86 -12.24
CA PRO A 40 -16.56 12.65 -12.55
C PRO A 40 -16.08 12.54 -14.00
N VAL A 41 -16.59 13.35 -14.93
CA VAL A 41 -16.19 13.37 -16.34
C VAL A 41 -14.86 14.08 -16.56
N CYS A 42 -14.24 13.82 -17.72
CA CYS A 42 -13.01 14.49 -18.12
C CYS A 42 -13.24 15.45 -19.31
N ASP A 43 -12.18 15.84 -20.03
CA ASP A 43 -12.28 16.71 -21.20
C ASP A 43 -12.90 16.02 -22.42
N GLY A 44 -13.37 16.82 -23.35
CA GLY A 44 -14.18 16.70 -24.55
C GLY A 44 -14.02 15.59 -25.57
N GLY A 45 -13.72 14.34 -25.20
CA GLY A 45 -13.78 13.21 -26.12
C GLY A 45 -15.22 12.70 -26.36
N ILE A 46 -15.38 11.61 -27.08
CA ILE A 46 -16.68 10.99 -27.41
C ILE A 46 -17.47 10.72 -26.12
N LEU A 47 -18.61 11.42 -25.96
CA LEU A 47 -19.47 11.38 -24.77
C LEU A 47 -18.75 11.75 -23.45
N ASN A 48 -17.61 12.44 -23.52
CA ASN A 48 -16.69 12.65 -22.40
C ASN A 48 -16.18 11.35 -21.72
N LEU A 49 -16.28 10.21 -22.41
CA LEU A 49 -15.82 8.92 -21.93
C LEU A 49 -14.37 8.61 -22.32
N PHE A 50 -13.90 9.19 -23.44
CA PHE A 50 -12.53 9.01 -23.92
C PHE A 50 -11.87 10.39 -24.11
N PRO A 51 -10.92 10.77 -23.25
CA PRO A 51 -10.23 12.06 -23.34
C PRO A 51 -9.39 12.18 -24.60
N GLU A 52 -9.25 13.41 -25.12
CA GLU A 52 -8.49 13.71 -26.34
C GLU A 52 -6.97 13.72 -26.15
N SER A 53 -6.51 14.04 -24.93
CA SER A 53 -5.09 14.15 -24.64
C SER A 53 -4.58 12.97 -23.80
N PHE A 54 -3.29 12.64 -23.96
CA PHE A 54 -2.65 11.59 -23.15
C PHE A 54 -2.67 11.88 -21.63
N PRO A 55 -2.41 13.09 -21.12
CA PRO A 55 -2.56 13.39 -19.71
C PRO A 55 -3.98 13.16 -19.18
N SER A 56 -4.99 13.62 -19.91
CA SER A 56 -6.39 13.41 -19.54
C SER A 56 -6.79 11.93 -19.56
N PHE A 57 -6.23 11.14 -20.50
CA PHE A 57 -6.44 9.70 -20.53
C PHE A 57 -5.87 9.01 -19.30
N PHE A 58 -4.72 9.47 -18.79
CA PHE A 58 -4.10 8.91 -17.58
C PHE A 58 -4.98 9.14 -16.33
N GLU A 59 -5.53 10.34 -16.19
CA GLU A 59 -6.48 10.65 -15.12
C GLU A 59 -7.77 9.84 -15.26
N TRP A 60 -8.28 9.72 -16.50
CA TRP A 60 -9.49 8.95 -16.77
C TRP A 60 -9.32 7.45 -16.42
N ILE A 61 -8.22 6.80 -16.85
CA ILE A 61 -8.01 5.37 -16.56
C ILE A 61 -7.85 5.12 -15.06
N HIS A 62 -7.19 6.06 -14.34
CA HIS A 62 -7.12 6.00 -12.89
C HIS A 62 -8.53 6.00 -12.26
N ARG A 63 -9.41 6.91 -12.68
CA ARG A 63 -10.80 6.98 -12.20
C ARG A 63 -11.60 5.73 -12.54
N ALA A 64 -11.46 5.21 -13.76
CA ALA A 64 -12.15 3.98 -14.19
C ALA A 64 -11.72 2.77 -13.34
N VAL A 65 -10.42 2.57 -13.14
CA VAL A 65 -9.88 1.49 -12.30
C VAL A 65 -10.28 1.70 -10.83
N ALA A 66 -10.27 2.94 -10.33
CA ALA A 66 -10.73 3.25 -8.97
C ALA A 66 -12.23 2.95 -8.79
N GLY A 67 -13.06 3.25 -9.78
CA GLY A 67 -14.49 2.93 -9.76
C GLY A 67 -14.75 1.42 -9.69
N VAL A 68 -14.10 0.66 -10.58
CA VAL A 68 -14.19 -0.82 -10.56
C VAL A 68 -13.64 -1.37 -9.25
N GLY A 69 -12.48 -0.89 -8.80
CA GLY A 69 -11.87 -1.27 -7.51
C GLY A 69 -12.78 -0.98 -6.32
N GLY A 70 -13.47 0.17 -6.33
CA GLY A 70 -14.46 0.54 -5.31
C GLY A 70 -15.64 -0.44 -5.25
N LEU A 71 -16.16 -0.89 -6.40
CA LEU A 71 -17.19 -1.94 -6.45
C LEU A 71 -16.68 -3.27 -5.87
N PHE A 72 -15.45 -3.66 -6.17
CA PHE A 72 -14.81 -4.84 -5.59
C PHE A 72 -14.61 -4.69 -4.08
N ILE A 73 -14.20 -3.53 -3.57
CA ILE A 73 -14.05 -3.24 -2.14
C ILE A 73 -15.38 -3.45 -1.42
N VAL A 74 -16.45 -2.81 -1.90
CA VAL A 74 -17.79 -2.91 -1.29
C VAL A 74 -18.31 -4.34 -1.38
N GLY A 75 -18.21 -4.96 -2.56
CA GLY A 75 -18.64 -6.34 -2.77
C GLY A 75 -17.93 -7.34 -1.85
N THR A 76 -16.60 -7.18 -1.68
CA THR A 76 -15.80 -8.04 -0.79
C THR A 76 -16.18 -7.85 0.68
N ALA A 77 -16.43 -6.61 1.11
CA ALA A 77 -16.86 -6.32 2.48
C ALA A 77 -18.26 -6.86 2.77
N LEU A 78 -19.21 -6.72 1.84
CA LEU A 78 -20.55 -7.30 1.94
C LEU A 78 -20.52 -8.84 1.97
N GLU A 79 -19.66 -9.44 1.16
CA GLU A 79 -19.51 -10.90 1.14
C GLU A 79 -18.87 -11.40 2.46
N ALA A 80 -17.90 -10.67 3.02
CA ALA A 80 -17.34 -10.96 4.33
C ALA A 80 -18.35 -10.83 5.47
N TRP A 81 -19.34 -9.93 5.33
CA TRP A 81 -20.41 -9.76 6.29
C TRP A 81 -21.42 -10.92 6.24
N ARG A 82 -21.71 -11.42 5.04
CA ARG A 82 -22.66 -12.52 4.83
C ARG A 82 -22.09 -13.89 5.20
N ARG A 83 -20.77 -14.02 5.20
CA ARG A 83 -20.07 -15.28 5.53
C ARG A 83 -19.58 -15.29 6.97
N ASP A 84 -19.44 -16.47 7.54
CA ASP A 84 -18.76 -16.66 8.82
C ASP A 84 -17.23 -16.55 8.64
N VAL A 85 -16.77 -15.33 8.45
CA VAL A 85 -15.36 -14.99 8.31
C VAL A 85 -14.81 -14.51 9.65
N ALA A 86 -13.59 -14.91 9.99
CA ALA A 86 -12.93 -14.49 11.22
C ALA A 86 -13.05 -12.96 11.44
N PRO A 87 -13.48 -12.51 12.64
CA PRO A 87 -13.80 -11.09 12.90
C PRO A 87 -12.69 -10.12 12.49
N LYS A 88 -11.43 -10.50 12.68
CA LYS A 88 -10.26 -9.68 12.29
C LYS A 88 -10.20 -9.41 10.77
N ILE A 89 -10.54 -10.39 9.93
CA ILE A 89 -10.56 -10.25 8.48
C ILE A 89 -11.76 -9.40 8.07
N ARG A 90 -12.95 -9.70 8.60
CA ARG A 90 -14.15 -8.93 8.34
C ARG A 90 -13.99 -7.46 8.72
N ASN A 91 -13.47 -7.18 9.91
CA ASN A 91 -13.27 -5.81 10.37
C ASN A 91 -12.26 -5.04 9.51
N ALA A 92 -11.16 -5.68 9.07
CA ALA A 92 -10.22 -5.05 8.15
C ALA A 92 -10.87 -4.68 6.81
N LEU A 93 -11.66 -5.58 6.22
CA LEU A 93 -12.39 -5.31 4.97
C LEU A 93 -13.44 -4.21 5.15
N LEU A 94 -14.14 -4.17 6.30
CA LEU A 94 -15.08 -3.10 6.63
C LEU A 94 -14.39 -1.76 6.79
N VAL A 95 -13.23 -1.69 7.45
CA VAL A 95 -12.44 -0.45 7.54
C VAL A 95 -12.08 0.08 6.15
N GLY A 96 -11.60 -0.79 5.26
CA GLY A 96 -11.32 -0.40 3.88
C GLY A 96 -12.56 0.11 3.14
N ALA A 97 -13.70 -0.56 3.28
CA ALA A 97 -14.96 -0.15 2.66
C ALA A 97 -15.49 1.19 3.21
N LEU A 98 -15.41 1.41 4.52
CA LEU A 98 -15.84 2.66 5.16
C LEU A 98 -14.94 3.85 4.79
N LEU A 99 -13.65 3.62 4.54
CA LEU A 99 -12.73 4.66 4.08
C LEU A 99 -12.88 4.98 2.59
N THR A 100 -13.51 4.11 1.80
CA THR A 100 -13.64 4.32 0.35
C THR A 100 -14.45 5.56 -0.02
N PRO A 101 -15.59 5.90 0.60
CA PRO A 101 -16.28 7.16 0.32
C PRO A 101 -15.41 8.40 0.62
N LEU A 102 -14.68 8.39 1.73
CA LEU A 102 -13.72 9.45 2.07
C LEU A 102 -12.63 9.56 1.01
N GLN A 103 -12.10 8.42 0.53
CA GLN A 103 -11.10 8.38 -0.53
C GLN A 103 -11.61 9.00 -1.83
N VAL A 104 -12.87 8.77 -2.20
CA VAL A 104 -13.52 9.38 -3.39
C VAL A 104 -13.64 10.89 -3.22
N VAL A 105 -14.11 11.37 -2.06
CA VAL A 105 -14.23 12.82 -1.77
C VAL A 105 -12.84 13.48 -1.79
N LEU A 106 -11.84 12.89 -1.14
CA LEU A 106 -10.48 13.42 -1.17
C LEU A 106 -9.90 13.42 -2.60
N GLY A 107 -10.17 12.37 -3.40
CA GLY A 107 -9.79 12.31 -4.81
C GLY A 107 -10.41 13.44 -5.62
N GLN A 108 -11.70 13.71 -5.45
CA GLN A 108 -12.37 14.87 -6.06
C GLN A 108 -11.69 16.18 -5.64
N GLN A 109 -11.40 16.35 -4.36
CA GLN A 109 -10.78 17.57 -3.84
C GLN A 109 -9.35 17.78 -4.38
N THR A 110 -8.60 16.73 -4.69
CA THR A 110 -7.29 16.87 -5.35
C THR A 110 -7.36 17.46 -6.75
N VAL A 111 -8.55 17.42 -7.38
CA VAL A 111 -8.79 17.96 -8.73
C VAL A 111 -9.41 19.37 -8.66
N VAL A 112 -10.38 19.57 -7.77
CA VAL A 112 -11.17 20.81 -7.69
C VAL A 112 -10.48 21.88 -6.82
N ASN A 113 -9.93 21.47 -5.67
CA ASN A 113 -9.32 22.34 -4.66
C ASN A 113 -7.96 21.81 -4.23
N PHE A 114 -7.03 21.71 -5.19
CA PHE A 114 -5.72 21.13 -4.93
C PHE A 114 -4.98 21.88 -3.82
N THR A 115 -4.72 21.17 -2.72
CA THR A 115 -3.82 21.60 -1.66
C THR A 115 -2.95 20.42 -1.20
N PHE A 116 -1.78 20.75 -0.65
CA PHE A 116 -0.86 19.74 -0.17
C PHE A 116 -1.45 18.86 0.97
N PRO A 117 -2.17 19.41 1.97
CA PRO A 117 -2.86 18.59 2.99
C PRO A 117 -3.90 17.62 2.40
N ILE A 118 -4.69 18.06 1.43
CA ILE A 118 -5.70 17.21 0.76
C ILE A 118 -5.01 16.06 0.02
N LEU A 119 -3.94 16.35 -0.73
CA LEU A 119 -3.16 15.31 -1.42
C LEU A 119 -2.55 14.31 -0.43
N THR A 120 -2.05 14.81 0.70
CA THR A 120 -1.46 13.97 1.76
C THR A 120 -2.52 13.09 2.42
N ALA A 121 -3.69 13.65 2.75
CA ALA A 121 -4.81 12.89 3.30
C ALA A 121 -5.31 11.82 2.32
N HIS A 122 -5.45 12.16 1.04
CA HIS A 122 -5.83 11.22 -0.02
C HIS A 122 -4.84 10.05 -0.12
N PHE A 123 -3.54 10.33 -0.09
CA PHE A 123 -2.50 9.31 -0.11
C PHE A 123 -2.57 8.37 1.11
N TRP A 124 -2.64 8.93 2.32
CA TRP A 124 -2.66 8.10 3.53
C TRP A 124 -3.94 7.29 3.69
N THR A 125 -5.07 7.81 3.25
CA THR A 125 -6.34 7.06 3.20
C THR A 125 -6.20 5.87 2.23
N ALA A 126 -5.60 6.07 1.04
CA ALA A 126 -5.34 4.99 0.08
C ALA A 126 -4.40 3.91 0.65
N VAL A 127 -3.31 4.31 1.31
CA VAL A 127 -2.37 3.38 1.96
C VAL A 127 -3.04 2.61 3.11
N THR A 128 -3.93 3.25 3.86
CA THR A 128 -4.70 2.58 4.93
C THR A 128 -5.67 1.56 4.35
N ILE A 129 -6.39 1.89 3.27
CA ILE A 129 -7.26 0.94 2.55
C ILE A 129 -6.43 -0.24 2.05
N PHE A 130 -5.27 0.02 1.40
CA PHE A 130 -4.37 -1.04 0.96
C PHE A 130 -3.89 -1.92 2.11
N GLY A 131 -3.45 -1.32 3.21
CA GLY A 131 -3.01 -2.05 4.40
C GLY A 131 -4.09 -2.95 4.98
N ALA A 132 -5.34 -2.49 5.03
CA ALA A 132 -6.49 -3.26 5.48
C ALA A 132 -6.77 -4.47 4.57
N PHE A 133 -6.76 -4.28 3.25
CA PHE A 133 -6.95 -5.36 2.28
C PHE A 133 -5.74 -6.30 2.21
N ALA A 134 -4.52 -5.81 2.30
CA ALA A 134 -3.30 -6.62 2.41
C ALA A 134 -3.30 -7.48 3.68
N PHE A 135 -3.71 -6.91 4.82
CA PHE A 135 -3.90 -7.69 6.04
C PHE A 135 -4.95 -8.78 5.87
N ALA A 136 -6.13 -8.46 5.33
CA ALA A 136 -7.19 -9.42 5.06
C ALA A 136 -6.73 -10.52 4.10
N LEU A 137 -5.98 -10.18 3.05
CA LEU A 137 -5.39 -11.12 2.11
C LEU A 137 -4.46 -12.09 2.84
N VAL A 138 -3.44 -11.58 3.53
CA VAL A 138 -2.46 -12.43 4.24
C VAL A 138 -3.13 -13.26 5.32
N ALA A 139 -4.03 -12.67 6.12
CA ALA A 139 -4.75 -13.40 7.16
C ALA A 139 -5.65 -14.51 6.60
N SER A 140 -6.19 -14.31 5.40
CA SER A 140 -7.03 -15.31 4.74
C SER A 140 -6.24 -16.50 4.19
N TRP A 141 -4.96 -16.34 3.90
CA TRP A 141 -4.06 -17.38 3.40
C TRP A 141 -3.04 -17.84 4.45
N ALA A 142 -3.16 -17.37 5.72
CA ALA A 142 -2.15 -17.59 6.76
C ALA A 142 -1.79 -19.08 6.95
N ASP A 143 -2.77 -19.99 6.87
CA ASP A 143 -2.57 -21.43 7.02
C ASP A 143 -1.81 -22.05 5.84
N ALA A 144 -1.80 -21.39 4.67
CA ALA A 144 -1.07 -21.82 3.48
C ALA A 144 0.35 -21.23 3.40
N ILE A 145 0.66 -20.23 4.23
CA ILE A 145 1.97 -19.59 4.27
C ILE A 145 2.94 -20.44 5.09
N ARG A 146 3.87 -21.10 4.38
CA ARG A 146 4.90 -21.95 4.96
C ARG A 146 6.20 -21.18 5.21
N THR A 147 7.16 -21.82 5.91
CA THR A 147 8.49 -21.24 6.21
C THR A 147 9.21 -20.64 5.00
N PRO A 148 9.26 -21.30 3.80
CA PRO A 148 9.90 -20.69 2.64
C PRO A 148 9.25 -19.36 2.21
N HIS A 149 7.92 -19.23 2.30
CA HIS A 149 7.23 -18.00 1.97
C HIS A 149 7.56 -16.88 2.96
N LEU A 150 7.68 -17.20 4.27
CA LEU A 150 8.11 -16.23 5.28
C LEU A 150 9.54 -15.76 5.08
N LYS A 151 10.45 -16.69 4.79
CA LYS A 151 11.85 -16.37 4.44
C LYS A 151 11.89 -15.48 3.20
N GLY A 152 11.11 -15.80 2.17
CA GLY A 152 10.98 -14.99 0.97
C GLY A 152 10.46 -13.57 1.28
N ALA A 153 9.43 -13.44 2.12
CA ALA A 153 8.90 -12.13 2.54
C ALA A 153 9.95 -11.32 3.33
N ALA A 154 10.73 -11.98 4.21
CA ALA A 154 11.79 -11.31 4.97
C ALA A 154 12.92 -10.81 4.06
N VAL A 155 13.41 -11.66 3.14
CA VAL A 155 14.44 -11.27 2.16
C VAL A 155 13.93 -10.15 1.27
N LEU A 156 12.71 -10.27 0.77
CA LEU A 156 12.10 -9.25 -0.08
C LEU A 156 12.00 -7.91 0.66
N ALA A 157 11.56 -7.90 1.92
CA ALA A 157 11.49 -6.68 2.72
C ALA A 157 12.89 -6.07 2.96
N LEU A 158 13.90 -6.89 3.26
CA LEU A 158 15.28 -6.44 3.45
C LEU A 158 15.89 -5.82 2.19
N VAL A 159 15.55 -6.34 1.01
CA VAL A 159 16.03 -5.82 -0.28
C VAL A 159 15.24 -4.58 -0.70
N LEU A 160 13.91 -4.62 -0.57
CA LEU A 160 13.07 -3.52 -1.03
C LEU A 160 13.18 -2.26 -0.15
N PHE A 161 13.50 -2.40 1.13
CA PHE A 161 13.63 -1.22 1.99
C PHE A 161 14.81 -0.31 1.58
N PRO A 162 16.07 -0.79 1.39
CA PRO A 162 17.14 0.02 0.83
C PRO A 162 16.79 0.59 -0.56
N VAL A 163 16.16 -0.20 -1.43
CA VAL A 163 15.70 0.30 -2.74
C VAL A 163 14.71 1.45 -2.58
N GLN A 164 13.76 1.33 -1.66
CA GLN A 164 12.81 2.40 -1.32
C GLN A 164 13.51 3.68 -0.88
N VAL A 165 14.56 3.58 -0.06
CA VAL A 165 15.36 4.72 0.40
C VAL A 165 16.13 5.33 -0.77
N LEU A 166 16.82 4.51 -1.57
CA LEU A 166 17.61 4.96 -2.71
C LEU A 166 16.77 5.63 -3.81
N LEU A 167 15.50 5.24 -3.96
CA LEU A 167 14.55 5.88 -4.87
C LEU A 167 13.98 7.21 -4.31
N THR A 168 14.42 7.68 -3.15
CA THR A 168 13.98 8.95 -2.58
C THR A 168 14.73 10.12 -3.22
N PRO A 169 14.09 11.28 -3.46
CA PRO A 169 14.68 12.41 -4.21
C PRO A 169 16.12 12.82 -3.85
N PRO A 170 16.55 12.85 -2.58
CA PRO A 170 17.93 13.22 -2.25
C PRO A 170 19.00 12.27 -2.76
N PHE A 171 18.66 11.03 -3.13
CA PHE A 171 19.59 10.00 -3.56
C PHE A 171 19.62 9.79 -5.07
N ILE A 172 18.69 10.42 -5.80
CA ILE A 172 18.62 10.35 -7.28
C ILE A 172 18.66 11.74 -7.88
N SER A 173 19.48 11.88 -8.93
CA SER A 173 19.67 13.17 -9.63
C SER A 173 18.44 13.62 -10.42
N SER A 174 17.56 12.70 -10.79
CA SER A 174 16.35 12.97 -11.56
C SER A 174 15.18 12.14 -11.06
N TYR A 175 14.24 12.78 -10.36
CA TYR A 175 13.04 12.13 -9.84
C TYR A 175 11.92 12.14 -10.87
N THR A 176 12.08 11.31 -11.90
CA THR A 176 11.12 11.22 -13.02
C THR A 176 9.79 10.60 -12.59
N PRO A 177 8.69 10.80 -13.35
CA PRO A 177 7.40 10.15 -13.11
C PRO A 177 7.47 8.62 -13.02
N VAL A 178 8.33 8.00 -13.84
CA VAL A 178 8.57 6.56 -13.82
C VAL A 178 9.21 6.13 -12.51
N LEU A 179 10.25 6.83 -12.05
CA LEU A 179 10.93 6.53 -10.78
C LEU A 179 10.01 6.74 -9.58
N GLN A 180 9.16 7.78 -9.60
CA GLN A 180 8.14 7.98 -8.58
C GLN A 180 7.16 6.80 -8.52
N THR A 181 6.62 6.40 -9.67
CA THR A 181 5.69 5.27 -9.73
C THR A 181 6.35 3.97 -9.26
N LEU A 182 7.59 3.72 -9.68
CA LEU A 182 8.37 2.56 -9.24
C LEU A 182 8.61 2.58 -7.72
N GLN A 183 8.98 3.73 -7.15
CA GLN A 183 9.18 3.88 -5.71
C GLN A 183 7.93 3.48 -4.92
N TYR A 184 6.74 3.90 -5.37
CA TYR A 184 5.50 3.53 -4.70
C TYR A 184 5.11 2.06 -4.93
N ALA A 185 5.45 1.48 -6.08
CA ALA A 185 5.30 0.05 -6.29
C ALA A 185 6.16 -0.75 -5.30
N VAL A 186 7.43 -0.37 -5.16
CA VAL A 186 8.37 -0.94 -4.17
C VAL A 186 7.81 -0.80 -2.75
N LEU A 187 7.29 0.38 -2.39
CA LEU A 187 6.68 0.62 -1.07
C LEU A 187 5.50 -0.32 -0.80
N LEU A 188 4.57 -0.47 -1.74
CA LEU A 188 3.38 -1.30 -1.53
C LEU A 188 3.75 -2.78 -1.38
N VAL A 189 4.73 -3.27 -2.16
CA VAL A 189 5.24 -4.65 -2.03
C VAL A 189 5.99 -4.82 -0.70
N LEU A 190 6.76 -3.83 -0.27
CA LEU A 190 7.41 -3.80 1.05
C LEU A 190 6.38 -3.89 2.17
N VAL A 191 5.33 -3.07 2.12
CA VAL A 191 4.21 -3.08 3.10
C VAL A 191 3.55 -4.46 3.14
N LEU A 192 3.25 -5.07 2.00
CA LEU A 192 2.66 -6.41 1.95
C LEU A 192 3.61 -7.46 2.57
N SER A 193 4.92 -7.38 2.30
CA SER A 193 5.92 -8.27 2.87
C SER A 193 5.99 -8.13 4.39
N VAL A 194 6.01 -6.91 4.91
CA VAL A 194 6.04 -6.65 6.36
C VAL A 194 4.73 -7.10 7.03
N ILE A 195 3.56 -6.86 6.40
CA ILE A 195 2.27 -7.37 6.89
C ILE A 195 2.29 -8.91 6.97
N THR A 196 2.92 -9.58 6.00
CA THR A 196 3.08 -11.04 6.04
C THR A 196 3.89 -11.49 7.26
N LEU A 197 4.99 -10.80 7.56
CA LEU A 197 5.80 -11.06 8.74
C LEU A 197 5.04 -10.75 10.05
N VAL A 198 4.23 -9.69 10.08
CA VAL A 198 3.38 -9.35 11.24
C VAL A 198 2.31 -10.42 11.49
N VAL A 199 1.59 -10.85 10.45
CA VAL A 199 0.42 -11.72 10.59
C VAL A 199 0.83 -13.17 10.89
N VAL A 200 1.85 -13.67 10.21
CA VAL A 200 2.27 -15.07 10.30
C VAL A 200 3.54 -15.22 11.12
N GLY A 201 4.55 -14.38 10.88
CA GLY A 201 5.85 -14.47 11.55
C GLY A 201 5.74 -14.27 13.07
N ARG A 202 5.03 -13.23 13.52
CA ARG A 202 4.84 -12.94 14.93
C ARG A 202 4.37 -14.13 15.78
N ARG A 203 3.59 -15.06 15.19
CA ARG A 203 3.08 -16.23 15.91
C ARG A 203 4.07 -17.41 15.96
N THR A 204 5.11 -17.33 15.17
CA THR A 204 6.02 -18.47 14.91
C THR A 204 7.46 -18.12 15.20
N PHE A 205 7.78 -16.85 15.42
CA PHE A 205 9.12 -16.41 15.79
C PHE A 205 9.39 -16.69 17.27
N PRO A 206 10.67 -16.93 17.64
CA PRO A 206 11.09 -16.88 19.03
C PRO A 206 10.70 -15.55 19.69
N ASP A 207 10.41 -15.55 20.98
CA ASP A 207 9.86 -14.39 21.72
C ASP A 207 10.68 -13.10 21.52
N ALA A 208 12.00 -13.22 21.46
CA ALA A 208 12.91 -12.08 21.22
C ALA A 208 12.66 -11.35 19.89
N TYR A 209 12.05 -12.00 18.91
CA TYR A 209 11.85 -11.44 17.56
C TYR A 209 10.38 -11.18 17.20
N GLN A 210 9.42 -11.51 18.07
CA GLN A 210 7.99 -11.37 17.79
C GLN A 210 7.54 -9.91 17.57
N SER A 211 8.20 -8.96 18.23
CA SER A 211 7.89 -7.54 18.08
C SER A 211 8.54 -6.91 16.86
N ALA A 212 9.61 -7.49 16.31
CA ALA A 212 10.38 -6.89 15.22
C ALA A 212 9.54 -6.49 14.00
N PRO A 213 8.67 -7.33 13.41
CA PRO A 213 7.87 -6.90 12.25
C PRO A 213 6.83 -5.82 12.60
N VAL A 214 6.38 -5.74 13.87
CA VAL A 214 5.48 -4.67 14.32
C VAL A 214 6.25 -3.35 14.41
N VAL A 215 7.47 -3.37 14.95
CA VAL A 215 8.35 -2.20 14.98
C VAL A 215 8.65 -1.74 13.56
N ALA A 216 8.93 -2.66 12.62
CA ALA A 216 9.19 -2.32 11.22
C ALA A 216 8.01 -1.58 10.57
N ILE A 217 6.77 -2.08 10.71
CA ILE A 217 5.60 -1.44 10.08
C ILE A 217 5.28 -0.09 10.73
N VAL A 218 5.43 0.05 12.04
CA VAL A 218 5.20 1.31 12.75
C VAL A 218 6.26 2.36 12.36
N ALA A 219 7.54 1.99 12.34
CA ALA A 219 8.62 2.91 11.97
C ALA A 219 8.62 3.25 10.46
N LEU A 220 8.02 2.41 9.60
CA LEU A 220 7.86 2.69 8.19
C LEU A 220 6.94 3.90 7.93
N VAL A 221 5.96 4.16 8.80
CA VAL A 221 5.02 5.29 8.66
C VAL A 221 5.77 6.63 8.69
N PRO A 222 6.52 7.00 9.74
CA PRO A 222 7.30 8.24 9.73
C PRO A 222 8.38 8.26 8.65
N THR A 223 9.00 7.12 8.31
CA THR A 223 9.98 7.04 7.22
C THR A 223 9.37 7.43 5.89
N VAL A 224 8.18 6.91 5.55
CA VAL A 224 7.46 7.26 4.31
C VAL A 224 6.98 8.71 4.34
N TYR A 225 6.45 9.17 5.47
CA TYR A 225 6.00 10.56 5.63
C TYR A 225 7.14 11.54 5.41
N LEU A 226 8.24 11.37 6.13
CA LEU A 226 9.41 12.25 6.04
C LEU A 226 10.08 12.16 4.66
N GLY A 227 10.18 10.96 4.08
CA GLY A 227 10.75 10.76 2.75
C GLY A 227 10.04 11.57 1.64
N ARG A 228 8.73 11.81 1.79
CA ARG A 228 7.95 12.66 0.87
C ARG A 228 8.27 14.15 1.00
N HIS A 229 8.84 14.57 2.12
CA HIS A 229 9.09 15.98 2.47
C HIS A 229 10.58 16.34 2.52
N LEU A 230 11.48 15.42 2.18
CA LEU A 230 12.93 15.61 2.33
C LEU A 230 13.46 16.81 1.54
N LEU A 231 12.94 17.10 0.35
CA LEU A 231 13.39 18.24 -0.45
C LEU A 231 13.11 19.60 0.19
N ALA A 232 12.05 19.70 1.01
CA ALA A 232 11.67 20.90 1.73
C ALA A 232 12.05 20.86 3.22
N GLY A 233 12.72 19.76 3.67
CA GLY A 233 12.99 19.47 5.06
C GLY A 233 14.22 20.18 5.59
N SER A 234 14.21 20.49 6.89
CA SER A 234 15.39 20.94 7.64
C SER A 234 16.35 19.79 7.93
N THR A 235 17.54 20.09 8.44
CA THR A 235 18.50 19.09 8.92
C THR A 235 17.88 18.11 9.92
N ILE A 236 16.99 18.60 10.78
CA ILE A 236 16.27 17.75 11.75
C ILE A 236 15.39 16.73 11.04
N HIS A 237 14.67 17.12 9.98
CA HIS A 237 13.88 16.18 9.19
C HIS A 237 14.72 15.06 8.58
N HIS A 238 15.91 15.40 8.07
CA HIS A 238 16.85 14.41 7.52
C HIS A 238 17.35 13.45 8.60
N LEU A 239 17.72 13.96 9.78
CA LEU A 239 18.15 13.13 10.89
C LEU A 239 17.04 12.18 11.38
N VAL A 240 15.83 12.69 11.55
CA VAL A 240 14.68 11.85 11.97
C VAL A 240 14.35 10.81 10.92
N TYR A 241 14.43 11.16 9.63
CA TYR A 241 14.27 10.21 8.53
C TYR A 241 15.29 9.07 8.58
N LEU A 242 16.58 9.40 8.76
CA LEU A 242 17.66 8.42 8.84
C LEU A 242 17.50 7.52 10.08
N LEU A 243 17.15 8.10 11.24
CA LEU A 243 16.90 7.34 12.46
C LEU A 243 15.71 6.40 12.31
N ALA A 244 14.60 6.88 11.76
CA ALA A 244 13.43 6.04 11.49
C ALA A 244 13.76 4.92 10.50
N GLY A 245 14.51 5.23 9.43
CA GLY A 245 15.01 4.26 8.47
C GLY A 245 15.92 3.21 9.09
N PHE A 246 16.82 3.60 9.97
CA PHE A 246 17.66 2.67 10.72
C PHE A 246 16.83 1.72 11.59
N VAL A 247 15.80 2.24 12.29
CA VAL A 247 14.89 1.42 13.09
C VAL A 247 14.13 0.42 12.21
N VAL A 248 13.63 0.84 11.04
CA VAL A 248 12.99 -0.07 10.08
C VAL A 248 13.96 -1.16 9.67
N PHE A 249 15.17 -0.81 9.24
CA PHE A 249 16.16 -1.78 8.77
C PHE A 249 16.55 -2.78 9.86
N ALA A 250 16.86 -2.30 11.08
CA ALA A 250 17.17 -3.16 12.21
C ALA A 250 16.02 -4.12 12.56
N ALA A 251 14.78 -3.64 12.52
CA ALA A 251 13.60 -4.46 12.76
C ALA A 251 13.36 -5.50 11.65
N LEU A 252 13.66 -5.16 10.39
CA LEU A 252 13.62 -6.13 9.28
C LEU A 252 14.70 -7.20 9.41
N VAL A 253 15.91 -6.83 9.85
CA VAL A 253 16.98 -7.80 10.17
C VAL A 253 16.54 -8.73 11.31
N GLY A 254 15.97 -8.17 12.39
CA GLY A 254 15.41 -8.98 13.48
C GLY A 254 14.30 -9.92 13.00
N SER A 255 13.41 -9.45 12.12
CA SER A 255 12.38 -10.29 11.51
C SER A 255 12.97 -11.42 10.66
N ALA A 256 14.01 -11.12 9.89
CA ALA A 256 14.72 -12.12 9.11
C ALA A 256 15.35 -13.19 10.03
N ILE A 257 16.11 -12.79 11.04
CA ILE A 257 16.68 -13.72 12.03
C ILE A 257 15.59 -14.61 12.62
N GLY A 258 14.45 -14.02 13.03
CA GLY A 258 13.30 -14.75 13.54
C GLY A 258 12.78 -15.83 12.58
N THR A 259 12.83 -15.62 11.24
CA THR A 259 12.43 -16.65 10.27
C THR A 259 13.40 -17.82 10.19
N TRP A 260 14.70 -17.60 10.43
CA TRP A 260 15.73 -18.64 10.40
C TRP A 260 15.83 -19.40 11.71
N GLN A 261 15.53 -18.77 12.84
CA GLN A 261 15.54 -19.38 14.18
C GLN A 261 14.20 -20.00 14.57
N ARG A 262 13.23 -20.01 13.68
CA ARG A 262 11.92 -20.61 13.89
C ARG A 262 12.06 -22.08 14.29
N HIS A 263 11.50 -22.42 15.46
CA HIS A 263 11.39 -23.83 15.85
C HIS A 263 10.43 -24.56 14.88
N PRO A 264 10.80 -25.75 14.36
CA PRO A 264 9.84 -26.56 13.61
C PRO A 264 8.64 -26.87 14.51
N SER A 265 7.43 -26.61 14.00
CA SER A 265 6.22 -27.06 14.70
C SER A 265 6.27 -28.57 14.80
N PRO A 266 6.05 -29.21 15.97
CA PRO A 266 5.92 -30.64 16.04
C PRO A 266 4.71 -31.04 15.17
N GLY A 267 4.98 -31.63 13.98
CA GLY A 267 3.97 -32.21 13.10
C GLY A 267 3.72 -31.55 11.74
N GLY A 268 4.69 -30.92 11.12
CA GLY A 268 4.50 -30.28 9.81
C GLY A 268 5.74 -30.30 8.93
N ASP A 269 6.06 -31.41 8.31
CA ASP A 269 6.81 -31.51 7.04
C ASP A 269 5.86 -31.89 5.91
#